data_ea0e63f76381389597cbcdd718ec7b3f
#
_entry.id   ea0e63f76381389597cbcdd718ec7b3f
#
_cell.length_a   1.000
_cell.length_b   1.000
_cell.length_c   1.000
_cell.angle_alpha   90.00
_cell.angle_beta   90.00
_cell.angle_gamma   90.00
#
_symmetry.space_group_name_H-M   'P 1'
#
loop_
_entity.id
_entity.type
_entity.pdbx_description
1 polymer ?
#
loop_
_entity_poly.entity_id
_entity_poly.type
_entity_poly.pdbx_seq_one_letter_code
_entity_poly.pdbx_strand_id
1 'polypeptide(L)'
;RSGRCGRVADGVARHDPRLRSSVLWTDQELDLEAMNRSMQPLLGEHEFLSYCKPRQGASTIRSLLAAAWSRPESGVDAGLAVFEVSADAFCHHMVRSLVGATLTVGQGRNSEEWPAALLARRSRELAAPLAPAHGLTLEAITYPEPRRWAEQAQAARVLRTSAADD
;
A
#
# COMPACT_ATOMS: atom_id res chain seq x y z
N ARG A 1 13.10 3.98 6.46
CA ARG A 1 11.80 4.23 5.78
C ARG A 1 11.86 3.65 4.37
N SER A 2 10.77 3.12 3.88
CA SER A 2 10.67 2.55 2.52
C SER A 2 9.50 3.21 1.79
N GLY A 3 9.74 3.65 0.55
CA GLY A 3 8.74 4.21 -0.34
C GLY A 3 8.46 3.29 -1.52
N ARG A 4 7.20 3.18 -1.90
CA ARG A 4 6.72 2.43 -3.07
C ARG A 4 5.82 3.30 -3.92
N CYS A 5 5.82 3.04 -5.21
CA CYS A 5 4.91 3.67 -6.16
C CYS A 5 4.15 2.59 -6.92
N GLY A 6 2.86 2.82 -7.14
CA GLY A 6 1.99 1.98 -7.99
C GLY A 6 1.42 2.81 -9.12
N ARG A 7 1.36 2.24 -10.33
CA ARG A 7 0.83 2.90 -11.53
C ARG A 7 -0.35 2.13 -12.08
N VAL A 8 -1.45 2.82 -12.32
CA VAL A 8 -2.69 2.25 -12.85
C VAL A 8 -3.18 3.11 -14.01
N ALA A 9 -3.39 2.49 -15.17
CA ALA A 9 -4.13 3.09 -16.28
C ALA A 9 -5.59 2.69 -16.12
N ASP A 10 -6.41 3.64 -15.74
CA ASP A 10 -7.83 3.50 -15.52
C ASP A 10 -8.63 4.07 -16.71
N GLY A 11 -9.62 3.31 -17.17
CA GLY A 11 -10.31 3.56 -18.41
C GLY A 11 -9.52 3.10 -19.65
N VAL A 12 -10.22 2.47 -20.58
CA VAL A 12 -9.62 1.81 -21.77
C VAL A 12 -8.77 2.76 -22.62
N ALA A 13 -9.13 4.04 -22.67
CA ALA A 13 -8.40 5.05 -23.43
C ALA A 13 -6.97 5.32 -22.94
N ARG A 14 -6.65 4.92 -21.70
CA ARG A 14 -5.32 5.09 -21.08
C ARG A 14 -4.44 3.85 -21.19
N HIS A 15 -4.93 2.76 -21.79
CA HIS A 15 -4.19 1.52 -21.96
C HIS A 15 -3.12 1.66 -23.06
N ASP A 16 -1.85 1.83 -22.67
CA ASP A 16 -0.72 1.83 -23.59
C ASP A 16 -0.05 0.45 -23.59
N PRO A 17 -0.07 -0.30 -24.70
CA PRO A 17 0.55 -1.63 -24.79
C PRO A 17 2.03 -1.65 -24.45
N ARG A 18 2.74 -0.54 -24.61
CA ARG A 18 4.17 -0.41 -24.28
C ARG A 18 4.39 -0.45 -22.76
N LEU A 19 3.39 -0.06 -21.98
CA LEU A 19 3.45 0.00 -20.52
C LEU A 19 2.84 -1.23 -19.82
N ARG A 20 2.37 -2.24 -20.56
CA ARG A 20 1.66 -3.42 -20.02
C ARG A 20 2.43 -4.19 -18.93
N SER A 21 3.75 -4.09 -18.89
CA SER A 21 4.61 -4.76 -17.91
C SER A 21 4.90 -3.93 -16.65
N SER A 22 4.57 -2.63 -16.66
CA SER A 22 4.90 -1.68 -15.59
C SER A 22 3.71 -0.87 -15.09
N VAL A 23 2.53 -1.00 -15.72
CA VAL A 23 1.30 -0.29 -15.37
C VAL A 23 0.17 -1.30 -15.28
N LEU A 24 -0.59 -1.28 -14.19
CA LEU A 24 -1.80 -2.08 -14.04
C LEU A 24 -2.92 -1.45 -14.87
N TRP A 25 -3.70 -2.26 -15.58
CA TRP A 25 -4.86 -1.79 -16.34
C TRP A 25 -6.17 -2.11 -15.65
N THR A 26 -7.10 -1.17 -15.68
CA THR A 26 -8.50 -1.37 -15.32
C THR A 26 -9.41 -0.61 -16.31
N ASP A 27 -10.51 -1.21 -16.69
CA ASP A 27 -11.43 -0.62 -17.67
C ASP A 27 -12.28 0.52 -17.10
N GLN A 28 -12.45 0.53 -15.77
CA GLN A 28 -13.23 1.54 -15.07
C GLN A 28 -12.34 2.72 -14.67
N GLU A 29 -12.87 3.93 -14.82
CA GLU A 29 -12.28 5.12 -14.21
C GLU A 29 -12.37 5.01 -12.68
N LEU A 30 -11.34 5.51 -12.01
CA LEU A 30 -11.18 5.41 -10.57
C LEU A 30 -11.53 6.75 -9.90
N ASP A 31 -12.34 6.69 -8.84
CA ASP A 31 -12.55 7.81 -7.92
C ASP A 31 -11.35 7.90 -6.97
N LEU A 32 -10.35 8.70 -7.35
CA LEU A 32 -9.13 8.88 -6.54
C LEU A 32 -9.41 9.61 -5.22
N GLU A 33 -10.45 10.43 -5.15
CA GLU A 33 -10.81 11.11 -3.89
C GLU A 33 -11.37 10.13 -2.87
N ALA A 34 -12.30 9.25 -3.29
CA ALA A 34 -12.79 8.18 -2.44
C ALA A 34 -11.66 7.24 -2.00
N MET A 35 -10.74 6.89 -2.92
CA MET A 35 -9.56 6.07 -2.60
C MET A 35 -8.68 6.76 -1.55
N ASN A 36 -8.43 8.05 -1.66
CA ASN A 36 -7.66 8.81 -0.69
C ASN A 36 -8.35 8.89 0.67
N ARG A 37 -9.67 9.17 0.70
CA ARG A 37 -10.43 9.18 1.97
C ARG A 37 -10.37 7.83 2.67
N SER A 38 -10.47 6.74 1.92
CA SER A 38 -10.44 5.38 2.47
C SER A 38 -9.08 4.99 3.09
N MET A 39 -7.99 5.67 2.72
CA MET A 39 -6.66 5.42 3.26
C MET A 39 -6.36 6.17 4.55
N GLN A 40 -7.08 7.25 4.86
CA GLN A 40 -6.80 8.08 6.03
C GLN A 40 -6.81 7.31 7.35
N PRO A 41 -7.79 6.42 7.62
CA PRO A 41 -7.82 5.63 8.85
C PRO A 41 -6.70 4.59 8.97
N LEU A 42 -5.98 4.29 7.89
CA LEU A 42 -4.89 3.32 7.86
C LEU A 42 -3.54 3.95 8.19
N LEU A 43 -3.47 5.29 8.22
CA LEU A 43 -2.23 5.99 8.59
C LEU A 43 -1.91 5.78 10.07
N GLY A 44 -0.62 5.77 10.37
CA GLY A 44 -0.13 5.51 11.74
C GLY A 44 0.29 4.06 11.94
N GLU A 45 0.46 3.69 13.23
CA GLU A 45 0.87 2.35 13.61
C GLU A 45 -0.35 1.45 13.82
N HIS A 46 -0.39 0.37 13.05
CA HIS A 46 -1.48 -0.61 13.10
C HIS A 46 -0.97 -2.02 12.88
N GLU A 47 -1.76 -2.99 13.29
CA GLU A 47 -1.58 -4.38 12.90
C GLU A 47 -2.18 -4.64 11.51
N PHE A 48 -1.31 -4.83 10.50
CA PHE A 48 -1.70 -5.05 9.11
C PHE A 48 -1.90 -6.53 8.75
N LEU A 49 -2.32 -7.38 9.68
CA LEU A 49 -2.48 -8.83 9.42
C LEU A 49 -3.41 -9.11 8.23
N SER A 50 -4.51 -8.36 8.09
CA SER A 50 -5.45 -8.49 6.95
C SER A 50 -4.85 -8.09 5.60
N TYR A 51 -3.74 -7.35 5.62
CA TYR A 51 -3.01 -6.86 4.44
C TYR A 51 -1.70 -7.58 4.17
N CYS A 52 -1.24 -8.44 5.09
CA CYS A 52 0.06 -9.08 5.02
C CYS A 52 -0.05 -10.60 4.87
N LYS A 53 0.91 -11.20 4.17
CA LYS A 53 1.17 -12.63 4.31
C LYS A 53 2.11 -12.82 5.51
N PRO A 54 1.64 -13.41 6.63
CA PRO A 54 2.49 -13.62 7.81
C PRO A 54 3.72 -14.46 7.49
N ARG A 55 4.80 -14.20 8.19
CA ARG A 55 6.02 -15.02 8.18
C ARG A 55 6.38 -15.36 9.61
N GLN A 56 6.84 -16.57 9.83
CA GLN A 56 7.31 -16.99 11.16
C GLN A 56 8.42 -16.06 11.67
N GLY A 57 8.30 -15.60 12.89
CA GLY A 57 9.25 -14.68 13.51
C GLY A 57 9.21 -13.24 13.02
N ALA A 58 8.16 -12.82 12.30
CA ALA A 58 8.00 -11.45 11.84
C ALA A 58 6.65 -10.87 12.27
N SER A 59 6.67 -9.70 12.89
CA SER A 59 5.48 -8.92 13.23
C SER A 59 4.79 -8.38 11.98
N THR A 60 3.47 -8.22 12.03
CA THR A 60 2.64 -7.52 11.03
C THR A 60 2.30 -6.09 11.42
N ILE A 61 2.76 -5.62 12.60
CA ILE A 61 2.60 -4.24 13.05
C ILE A 61 3.54 -3.34 12.26
N ARG A 62 2.98 -2.30 11.63
CA ARG A 62 3.71 -1.34 10.78
C ARG A 62 3.19 0.07 11.00
N SER A 63 4.09 1.04 10.83
CA SER A 63 3.70 2.45 10.78
C SER A 63 3.60 2.90 9.34
N LEU A 64 2.37 3.10 8.85
CA LEU A 64 2.10 3.69 7.54
C LEU A 64 2.23 5.21 7.67
N LEU A 65 3.25 5.78 7.03
CA LEU A 65 3.64 7.18 7.22
C LEU A 65 2.91 8.11 6.25
N ALA A 66 2.70 7.65 5.02
CA ALA A 66 1.94 8.35 4.01
C ALA A 66 1.38 7.36 3.00
N ALA A 67 0.20 7.66 2.47
CA ALA A 67 -0.41 6.92 1.37
C ALA A 67 -1.35 7.86 0.62
N ALA A 68 -1.11 8.06 -0.68
CA ALA A 68 -1.90 8.96 -1.50
C ALA A 68 -1.99 8.48 -2.95
N TRP A 69 -3.15 8.68 -3.54
CA TRP A 69 -3.40 8.55 -4.96
C TRP A 69 -3.43 9.92 -5.62
N SER A 70 -2.80 10.05 -6.77
CA SER A 70 -2.77 11.28 -7.57
C SER A 70 -2.90 10.97 -9.05
N ARG A 71 -3.16 12.01 -9.85
CA ARG A 71 -3.14 11.93 -11.31
C ARG A 71 -2.26 13.06 -11.82
N PRO A 72 -0.97 12.81 -12.08
CA PRO A 72 -0.08 13.82 -12.65
C PRO A 72 -0.59 14.32 -14.00
N GLU A 73 -0.50 15.62 -14.22
CA GLU A 73 -0.86 16.25 -15.50
C GLU A 73 0.28 16.23 -16.51
N SER A 74 1.51 16.03 -16.04
CA SER A 74 2.73 16.04 -16.86
C SER A 74 3.75 15.01 -16.41
N GLY A 75 4.77 14.78 -17.23
CA GLY A 75 5.82 13.80 -16.96
C GLY A 75 5.49 12.40 -17.45
N VAL A 76 6.30 11.43 -17.03
CA VAL A 76 6.21 10.02 -17.51
C VAL A 76 4.95 9.31 -17.04
N ASP A 77 4.36 9.76 -15.95
CA ASP A 77 3.15 9.19 -15.37
C ASP A 77 1.88 10.02 -15.68
N ALA A 78 1.97 10.97 -16.63
CA ALA A 78 0.84 11.84 -16.98
C ALA A 78 -0.43 11.04 -17.32
N GLY A 79 -1.53 11.40 -16.67
CA GLY A 79 -2.84 10.78 -16.86
C GLY A 79 -3.04 9.43 -16.17
N LEU A 80 -1.99 8.80 -15.63
CA LEU A 80 -2.12 7.57 -14.84
C LEU A 80 -2.62 7.87 -13.42
N ALA A 81 -3.33 6.93 -12.81
CA ALA A 81 -3.55 6.94 -11.38
C ALA A 81 -2.29 6.40 -10.70
N VAL A 82 -1.63 7.25 -9.92
CA VAL A 82 -0.34 6.96 -9.26
C VAL A 82 -0.56 6.85 -7.75
N PHE A 83 -0.15 5.73 -7.19
CA PHE A 83 -0.17 5.49 -5.75
C PHE A 83 1.21 5.63 -5.15
N GLU A 84 1.39 6.58 -4.27
CA GLU A 84 2.62 6.75 -3.49
C GLU A 84 2.37 6.34 -2.05
N VAL A 85 3.22 5.49 -1.51
CA VAL A 85 3.09 4.98 -0.15
C VAL A 85 4.45 4.88 0.52
N SER A 86 4.51 5.32 1.78
CA SER A 86 5.70 5.19 2.62
C SER A 86 5.36 4.62 3.98
N ALA A 87 6.26 3.80 4.51
CA ALA A 87 6.14 3.17 5.82
C ALA A 87 7.53 3.01 6.47
N ASP A 88 7.54 2.68 7.75
CA ASP A 88 8.75 2.26 8.44
C ASP A 88 9.33 0.97 7.82
N ALA A 89 8.46 0.02 7.49
CA ALA A 89 8.73 -1.19 6.70
C ALA A 89 7.43 -1.71 6.10
N PHE A 90 7.54 -2.54 5.07
CA PHE A 90 6.39 -3.26 4.51
C PHE A 90 6.49 -4.76 4.82
N CYS A 91 5.39 -5.34 5.32
CA CYS A 91 5.28 -6.79 5.38
C CYS A 91 4.95 -7.38 3.99
N HIS A 92 5.15 -8.67 3.86
CA HIS A 92 4.95 -9.35 2.57
C HIS A 92 3.51 -9.18 2.06
N HIS A 93 3.34 -8.75 0.83
CA HIS A 93 2.09 -8.42 0.15
C HIS A 93 1.42 -7.09 0.57
N MET A 94 1.88 -6.40 1.61
CA MET A 94 1.19 -5.23 2.17
C MET A 94 0.79 -4.20 1.10
N VAL A 95 1.73 -3.71 0.31
CA VAL A 95 1.46 -2.67 -0.70
C VAL A 95 0.47 -3.17 -1.75
N ARG A 96 0.61 -4.41 -2.23
CA ARG A 96 -0.33 -5.01 -3.19
C ARG A 96 -1.75 -5.12 -2.62
N SER A 97 -1.86 -5.45 -1.33
CA SER A 97 -3.15 -5.52 -0.65
C SER A 97 -3.76 -4.14 -0.42
N LEU A 98 -2.95 -3.13 -0.09
CA LEU A 98 -3.41 -1.73 -0.01
C LEU A 98 -3.94 -1.24 -1.36
N VAL A 99 -3.19 -1.45 -2.44
CA VAL A 99 -3.64 -1.13 -3.80
C VAL A 99 -4.92 -1.89 -4.15
N GLY A 100 -4.97 -3.20 -3.90
CA GLY A 100 -6.15 -4.00 -4.20
C GLY A 100 -7.40 -3.54 -3.45
N ALA A 101 -7.27 -3.20 -2.16
CA ALA A 101 -8.37 -2.68 -1.36
C ALA A 101 -8.87 -1.33 -1.89
N THR A 102 -7.97 -0.38 -2.13
CA THR A 102 -8.36 0.95 -2.61
C THR A 102 -8.91 0.93 -4.03
N LEU A 103 -8.42 0.04 -4.91
CA LEU A 103 -9.00 -0.13 -6.25
C LEU A 103 -10.47 -0.53 -6.19
N THR A 104 -10.88 -1.41 -5.26
CA THR A 104 -12.30 -1.78 -5.14
C THR A 104 -13.16 -0.63 -4.64
N VAL A 105 -12.59 0.30 -3.85
CA VAL A 105 -13.27 1.54 -3.45
C VAL A 105 -13.38 2.49 -4.64
N GLY A 106 -12.29 2.76 -5.35
CA GLY A 106 -12.28 3.65 -6.52
C GLY A 106 -13.19 3.17 -7.65
N GLN A 107 -13.44 1.86 -7.74
CA GLN A 107 -14.39 1.23 -8.67
C GLN A 107 -15.84 1.23 -8.15
N GLY A 108 -16.12 1.77 -6.96
CA GLY A 108 -17.43 1.76 -6.33
C GLY A 108 -17.94 0.37 -5.91
N ARG A 109 -17.05 -0.63 -5.82
CA ARG A 109 -17.41 -2.00 -5.41
C ARG A 109 -17.49 -2.16 -3.89
N ASN A 110 -16.75 -1.34 -3.15
CA ASN A 110 -16.74 -1.30 -1.69
C ASN A 110 -16.83 0.15 -1.22
N SER A 111 -17.36 0.35 0.00
CA SER A 111 -17.43 1.68 0.62
C SER A 111 -16.04 2.18 1.06
N GLU A 112 -15.94 3.47 1.33
CA GLU A 112 -14.70 4.11 1.80
C GLU A 112 -14.26 3.61 3.19
N GLU A 113 -15.19 3.14 4.01
CA GLU A 113 -14.94 2.58 5.34
C GLU A 113 -14.42 1.14 5.29
N TRP A 114 -14.60 0.46 4.17
CA TRP A 114 -14.28 -0.96 4.06
C TRP A 114 -12.79 -1.27 4.31
N PRO A 115 -11.80 -0.50 3.83
CA PRO A 115 -10.39 -0.75 4.14
C PRO A 115 -10.09 -0.66 5.63
N ALA A 116 -10.68 0.30 6.35
CA ALA A 116 -10.53 0.44 7.80
C ALA A 116 -11.20 -0.73 8.55
N ALA A 117 -12.40 -1.13 8.13
CA ALA A 117 -13.10 -2.28 8.70
C ALA A 117 -12.28 -3.58 8.50
N LEU A 118 -11.62 -3.71 7.35
CA LEU A 118 -10.75 -4.84 7.07
C LEU A 118 -9.49 -4.85 7.97
N LEU A 119 -8.90 -3.68 8.22
CA LEU A 119 -7.78 -3.52 9.15
C LEU A 119 -8.17 -3.94 10.56
N ALA A 120 -9.34 -3.49 11.04
CA ALA A 120 -9.85 -3.79 12.38
C ALA A 120 -10.11 -5.29 12.63
N ARG A 121 -10.39 -6.05 11.59
CA ARG A 121 -10.66 -7.50 11.70
C ARG A 121 -9.45 -8.34 12.06
N ARG A 122 -8.24 -7.87 11.78
CA ARG A 122 -6.97 -8.57 12.05
C ARG A 122 -6.99 -10.05 11.64
N SER A 123 -7.58 -10.35 10.47
CA SER A 123 -7.79 -11.73 10.00
C SER A 123 -7.30 -11.90 8.56
N ARG A 124 -6.72 -13.06 8.28
CA ARG A 124 -6.31 -13.47 6.93
C ARG A 124 -7.44 -14.09 6.10
N GLU A 125 -8.48 -14.61 6.74
CA GLU A 125 -9.62 -15.23 6.05
C GLU A 125 -10.37 -14.24 5.18
N LEU A 126 -10.37 -12.97 5.60
CA LEU A 126 -10.99 -11.85 4.91
C LEU A 126 -9.92 -10.86 4.39
N ALA A 127 -8.83 -11.39 3.85
CA ALA A 127 -7.73 -10.57 3.36
C ALA A 127 -8.17 -9.64 2.22
N ALA A 128 -7.52 -8.47 2.15
CA ALA A 128 -7.69 -7.55 1.02
C ALA A 128 -7.34 -8.25 -0.32
N PRO A 129 -8.03 -7.90 -1.41
CA PRO A 129 -7.65 -8.35 -2.74
C PRO A 129 -6.20 -8.02 -3.04
N LEU A 130 -5.51 -8.92 -3.72
CA LEU A 130 -4.09 -8.77 -4.00
C LEU A 130 -3.90 -8.22 -5.43
N ALA A 131 -3.57 -6.94 -5.56
CA ALA A 131 -3.26 -6.36 -6.86
C ALA A 131 -2.08 -7.07 -7.54
N PRO A 132 -2.06 -7.18 -8.89
CA PRO A 132 -0.90 -7.67 -9.63
C PRO A 132 0.37 -6.89 -9.29
N ALA A 133 1.53 -7.54 -9.33
CA ALA A 133 2.79 -6.92 -8.90
C ALA A 133 3.42 -5.98 -9.95
N HIS A 134 3.09 -6.16 -11.23
CA HIS A 134 3.78 -5.48 -12.33
C HIS A 134 3.61 -3.96 -12.37
N GLY A 135 2.56 -3.41 -11.73
CA GLY A 135 2.38 -1.96 -11.59
C GLY A 135 3.10 -1.33 -10.40
N LEU A 136 3.88 -2.09 -9.62
CA LEU A 136 4.52 -1.62 -8.40
C LEU A 136 6.03 -1.52 -8.52
N THR A 137 6.59 -0.39 -8.09
CA THR A 137 8.02 -0.11 -8.08
C THR A 137 8.49 0.26 -6.67
N LEU A 138 9.68 -0.18 -6.30
CA LEU A 138 10.40 0.34 -5.13
C LEU A 138 11.09 1.63 -5.53
N GLU A 139 10.63 2.76 -5.02
CA GLU A 139 11.16 4.08 -5.41
C GLU A 139 12.30 4.53 -4.52
N ALA A 140 12.19 4.29 -3.21
CA ALA A 140 13.18 4.79 -2.28
C ALA A 140 13.34 3.91 -1.04
N ILE A 141 14.55 3.84 -0.52
CA ILE A 141 14.87 3.34 0.82
C ILE A 141 15.71 4.40 1.50
N THR A 142 15.17 5.01 2.57
CA THR A 142 15.90 5.97 3.38
C THR A 142 16.53 5.26 4.56
N TYR A 143 17.84 5.21 4.58
CA TYR A 143 18.62 4.68 5.71
C TYR A 143 18.87 5.80 6.74
N PRO A 144 18.99 5.46 8.02
CA PRO A 144 19.52 6.38 9.02
C PRO A 144 20.99 6.69 8.73
N GLU A 145 21.54 7.71 9.43
CA GLU A 145 22.97 7.98 9.34
C GLU A 145 23.81 6.74 9.72
N PRO A 146 24.99 6.54 9.12
CA PRO A 146 25.80 5.33 9.33
C PRO A 146 26.09 5.00 10.79
N ARG A 147 26.29 6.00 11.64
CA ARG A 147 26.50 5.86 13.09
C ARG A 147 25.33 5.21 13.83
N ARG A 148 24.11 5.22 13.25
CA ARG A 148 22.90 4.64 13.84
C ARG A 148 22.50 3.29 13.25
N TRP A 149 23.27 2.74 12.32
CA TRP A 149 22.90 1.49 11.66
C TRP A 149 22.82 0.30 12.61
N ALA A 150 23.75 0.18 13.56
CA ALA A 150 23.75 -0.91 14.53
C ALA A 150 22.51 -0.86 15.45
N GLU A 151 22.18 0.32 15.97
CA GLU A 151 20.97 0.54 16.78
C GLU A 151 19.70 0.23 15.99
N GLN A 152 19.63 0.72 14.77
CA GLN A 152 18.47 0.51 13.89
C GLN A 152 18.30 -0.97 13.52
N ALA A 153 19.40 -1.68 13.26
CA ALA A 153 19.38 -3.11 12.96
C ALA A 153 18.90 -3.92 14.18
N GLN A 154 19.29 -3.51 15.38
CA GLN A 154 18.84 -4.15 16.62
C GLN A 154 17.35 -3.86 16.89
N ALA A 155 16.91 -2.62 16.75
CA ALA A 155 15.50 -2.23 16.87
C ALA A 155 14.60 -2.97 15.85
N ALA A 156 15.09 -3.19 14.64
CA ALA A 156 14.35 -3.92 13.60
C ALA A 156 14.19 -5.42 13.89
N ARG A 157 15.03 -6.00 14.78
CA ARG A 157 14.94 -7.41 15.20
C ARG A 157 13.97 -7.64 16.35
N VAL A 158 13.60 -6.58 17.06
CA VAL A 158 12.62 -6.67 18.15
C VAL A 158 11.24 -6.91 17.51
N LEU A 159 10.60 -8.01 17.88
CA LEU A 159 9.21 -8.27 17.51
C LEU A 159 8.33 -7.23 18.19
N ARG A 160 7.58 -6.47 17.38
CA ARG A 160 6.56 -5.57 17.92
C ARG A 160 5.37 -6.40 18.39
N THR A 161 4.99 -6.22 19.64
CA THR A 161 3.75 -6.76 20.21
C THR A 161 2.67 -5.69 20.14
N SER A 162 1.42 -6.12 19.96
CA SER A 162 0.26 -5.24 20.02
C SER A 162 0.02 -4.83 21.48
N ALA A 163 -0.29 -3.56 21.72
CA ALA A 163 -0.70 -3.08 23.05
C ALA A 163 -2.03 -3.69 23.57
N ALA A 164 -2.65 -4.58 22.78
CA ALA A 164 -3.87 -5.30 23.16
C ALA A 164 -3.60 -6.70 23.74
N ASP A 165 -2.33 -7.08 23.89
CA ASP A 165 -1.92 -8.38 24.45
C ASP A 165 -1.46 -8.27 25.93
N ASP A 166 -1.66 -7.10 26.56
CA ASP A 166 -1.45 -6.87 28.02
C ASP A 166 -2.78 -6.87 28.80
#